data_6fbc22f1e75ad186ccf3d313a6bb7f11
#
_entry.id   6fbc22f1e75ad186ccf3d313a6bb7f11
#
_cell.length_a   1.000
_cell.length_b   1.000
_cell.length_c   1.000
_cell.angle_alpha   90.00
_cell.angle_beta   90.00
_cell.angle_gamma   90.00
#
_symmetry.space_group_name_H-M   'P 1'
#
loop_
_entity.id
_entity.type
_entity.pdbx_description
1 polymer ?
#
loop_
_entity_poly.entity_id
_entity_poly.type
_entity_poly.pdbx_seq_one_letter_code
_entity_poly.pdbx_strand_id
1 'polypeptide(L)'
;MRRVSTLITNIGELVTNAGPPGGPAPFAAVTGAALVIDDSRVAWTGPAAQAPAADERADAGGRAVLPGFVDSHAHLIFAGERSAEFAARMAGRPYAAGGIRTTMAATRAASDRQLRANAAALAAEMLRQGTTTLECKSGYGLTVDDERRSVAAAATITPEVTFLGAHVVPPEFAADPAGYLDLVCGPMLAACAPYARWVDVFCEEGAFGAEEARAVLAAGQAAGLPGRVHANQLGPGPGVRLAVAAGAASADHCTFLADADVDALAAGTTVATLLPGVEFATRQPYPDARRLLAAGVTVAIASDCNPGSCFTSSMPFCIALAVREMGMTTQEAVWAATAGGAHALHRADVGHLGVGARADLVLLDAPSHVYLAYRPGVPLAAAVWQAGELAAGAVPVN
;
A
#
# COMPACT_ATOMS: atom_id res chain seq x y z
N MET A 1 -17.32 20.86 -19.52
CA MET A 1 -18.46 20.19 -18.86
C MET A 1 -18.83 21.01 -17.63
N ARG A 2 -20.13 21.12 -17.29
CA ARG A 2 -20.58 21.75 -16.03
C ARG A 2 -20.06 20.86 -14.88
N ARG A 3 -19.43 21.46 -13.88
CA ARG A 3 -19.07 20.75 -12.65
C ARG A 3 -20.34 20.33 -11.94
N VAL A 4 -20.43 19.09 -11.50
CA VAL A 4 -21.58 18.57 -10.76
C VAL A 4 -21.11 18.28 -9.35
N SER A 5 -21.73 18.95 -8.38
CA SER A 5 -21.45 18.71 -6.97
C SER A 5 -22.37 17.62 -6.42
N THR A 6 -21.86 16.76 -5.55
CA THR A 6 -22.61 15.67 -4.93
C THR A 6 -22.60 15.79 -3.42
N LEU A 7 -23.77 15.86 -2.81
CA LEU A 7 -23.95 15.83 -1.36
C LEU A 7 -24.24 14.37 -0.90
N ILE A 8 -23.38 13.82 -0.08
CA ILE A 8 -23.59 12.54 0.62
C ILE A 8 -24.24 12.84 1.97
N THR A 9 -25.45 12.32 2.18
CA THR A 9 -26.27 12.55 3.37
C THR A 9 -26.55 11.24 4.13
N ASN A 10 -27.22 11.38 5.29
CA ASN A 10 -27.64 10.23 6.10
C ASN A 10 -26.46 9.29 6.41
N ILE A 11 -25.29 9.88 6.69
CA ILE A 11 -24.08 9.14 7.06
C ILE A 11 -24.21 8.76 8.54
N GLY A 12 -24.18 7.45 8.84
CA GLY A 12 -24.21 6.94 10.21
C GLY A 12 -22.93 7.26 10.97
N GLU A 13 -21.79 7.02 10.32
CA GLU A 13 -20.46 7.35 10.83
C GLU A 13 -19.60 7.89 9.70
N LEU A 14 -19.06 9.09 9.85
CA LEU A 14 -18.09 9.68 8.93
C LEU A 14 -16.70 9.64 9.56
N VAL A 15 -15.81 8.82 9.03
CA VAL A 15 -14.37 8.83 9.38
C VAL A 15 -13.69 9.87 8.51
N THR A 16 -13.11 10.90 9.10
CA THR A 16 -12.50 11.98 8.33
C THR A 16 -10.98 11.91 8.27
N ASN A 17 -10.31 11.46 9.34
CA ASN A 17 -8.85 11.60 9.53
C ASN A 17 -8.34 13.02 9.20
N ALA A 18 -9.21 14.02 9.33
CA ALA A 18 -8.93 15.40 8.97
C ALA A 18 -8.36 16.15 10.17
N GLY A 19 -7.24 16.82 9.94
CA GLY A 19 -6.59 17.74 10.87
C GLY A 19 -6.79 19.21 10.50
N PRO A 20 -6.00 20.09 11.14
CA PRO A 20 -5.90 21.47 10.70
C PRO A 20 -5.48 21.54 9.22
N PRO A 21 -5.74 22.66 8.53
CA PRO A 21 -5.45 22.78 7.09
C PRO A 21 -4.03 22.32 6.75
N GLY A 22 -3.91 21.29 5.90
CA GLY A 22 -2.63 20.81 5.39
C GLY A 22 -2.24 19.36 5.68
N GLY A 23 -3.10 18.53 6.26
CA GLY A 23 -2.73 17.12 6.39
C GLY A 23 -3.64 16.25 7.24
N PRO A 24 -3.35 14.95 7.27
CA PRO A 24 -4.06 14.01 8.12
C PRO A 24 -3.84 14.29 9.60
N ALA A 25 -4.88 14.05 10.38
CA ALA A 25 -4.89 14.09 11.83
C ALA A 25 -4.98 12.68 12.40
N PRO A 26 -4.92 12.53 13.72
CA PRO A 26 -5.37 11.31 14.37
C PRO A 26 -6.75 10.87 13.91
N PHE A 27 -7.07 9.59 14.07
CA PHE A 27 -8.37 9.05 13.71
C PHE A 27 -9.51 9.92 14.28
N ALA A 28 -10.42 10.31 13.40
CA ALA A 28 -11.60 11.10 13.77
C ALA A 28 -12.84 10.53 13.10
N ALA A 29 -13.85 10.18 13.92
CA ALA A 29 -15.17 9.74 13.46
C ALA A 29 -16.25 10.64 14.03
N VAL A 30 -17.21 11.01 13.19
CA VAL A 30 -18.31 11.92 13.52
C VAL A 30 -19.63 11.29 13.12
N THR A 31 -20.66 11.40 13.98
CA THR A 31 -22.03 10.96 13.67
C THR A 31 -22.91 12.14 13.24
N GLY A 32 -23.99 11.86 12.49
CA GLY A 32 -24.90 12.91 12.02
C GLY A 32 -24.25 13.91 11.07
N ALA A 33 -23.25 13.47 10.34
CA ALA A 33 -22.48 14.28 9.40
C ALA A 33 -22.98 14.14 7.96
N ALA A 34 -22.53 15.06 7.11
CA ALA A 34 -22.63 15.00 5.67
C ALA A 34 -21.32 15.47 5.03
N LEU A 35 -21.15 15.17 3.74
CA LEU A 35 -19.97 15.53 2.96
C LEU A 35 -20.42 16.03 1.58
N VAL A 36 -19.77 17.07 1.06
CA VAL A 36 -19.96 17.54 -0.32
C VAL A 36 -18.69 17.29 -1.11
N ILE A 37 -18.85 16.64 -2.25
CA ILE A 37 -17.87 16.52 -3.31
C ILE A 37 -18.16 17.60 -4.34
N ASP A 38 -17.13 18.37 -4.76
CA ASP A 38 -17.20 19.26 -5.91
C ASP A 38 -16.03 18.93 -6.84
N ASP A 39 -16.34 18.51 -8.05
CA ASP A 39 -15.36 17.98 -9.00
C ASP A 39 -14.62 16.76 -8.38
N SER A 40 -13.31 16.83 -8.26
CA SER A 40 -12.47 15.75 -7.73
C SER A 40 -12.12 15.92 -6.24
N ARG A 41 -12.71 16.90 -5.53
CA ARG A 41 -12.30 17.29 -4.18
C ARG A 41 -13.44 17.26 -3.17
N VAL A 42 -13.07 17.02 -1.91
CA VAL A 42 -13.97 17.28 -0.78
C VAL A 42 -14.11 18.79 -0.61
N ALA A 43 -15.30 19.31 -0.89
CA ALA A 43 -15.59 20.74 -0.80
C ALA A 43 -16.05 21.15 0.60
N TRP A 44 -16.73 20.24 1.31
CA TRP A 44 -17.25 20.51 2.65
C TRP A 44 -17.48 19.20 3.42
N THR A 45 -17.26 19.26 4.73
CA THR A 45 -17.64 18.22 5.69
C THR A 45 -18.12 18.88 6.98
N GLY A 46 -19.18 18.35 7.59
CA GLY A 46 -19.70 18.90 8.84
C GLY A 46 -21.05 18.30 9.25
N PRO A 47 -21.74 18.91 10.23
CA PRO A 47 -23.05 18.47 10.68
C PRO A 47 -24.07 18.47 9.52
N ALA A 48 -24.83 17.38 9.35
CA ALA A 48 -25.76 17.24 8.23
C ALA A 48 -26.79 18.38 8.13
N ALA A 49 -27.21 18.96 9.27
CA ALA A 49 -28.14 20.10 9.33
C ALA A 49 -27.56 21.41 8.73
N GLN A 50 -26.23 21.49 8.54
CA GLN A 50 -25.52 22.66 8.00
C GLN A 50 -25.01 22.39 6.58
N ALA A 51 -25.36 21.26 5.98
CA ALA A 51 -24.85 20.88 4.67
C ALA A 51 -25.31 21.89 3.60
N PRO A 52 -24.39 22.40 2.77
CA PRO A 52 -24.74 23.26 1.66
C PRO A 52 -25.54 22.50 0.58
N ALA A 53 -26.26 23.24 -0.26
CA ALA A 53 -26.91 22.66 -1.41
C ALA A 53 -25.88 22.11 -2.41
N ALA A 54 -26.23 21.02 -3.10
CA ALA A 54 -25.44 20.43 -4.18
C ALA A 54 -26.36 20.04 -5.35
N ASP A 55 -25.77 19.81 -6.53
CA ASP A 55 -26.52 19.46 -7.75
C ASP A 55 -27.16 18.07 -7.63
N GLU A 56 -26.44 17.13 -7.01
CA GLU A 56 -26.87 15.74 -6.80
C GLU A 56 -26.83 15.35 -5.32
N ARG A 57 -27.56 14.28 -4.98
CA ARG A 57 -27.60 13.72 -3.63
C ARG A 57 -27.42 12.21 -3.66
N ALA A 58 -26.57 11.71 -2.77
CA ALA A 58 -26.39 10.30 -2.47
C ALA A 58 -26.80 10.05 -1.01
N ASP A 59 -27.73 9.12 -0.78
CA ASP A 59 -28.16 8.73 0.57
C ASP A 59 -27.32 7.55 1.06
N ALA A 60 -26.53 7.76 2.10
CA ALA A 60 -25.71 6.69 2.71
C ALA A 60 -26.55 5.67 3.50
N GLY A 61 -27.83 5.94 3.78
CA GLY A 61 -28.74 5.01 4.44
C GLY A 61 -28.33 4.62 5.86
N GLY A 62 -27.70 5.53 6.60
CA GLY A 62 -27.16 5.27 7.95
C GLY A 62 -25.85 4.47 7.97
N ARG A 63 -25.21 4.26 6.83
CA ARG A 63 -23.95 3.53 6.68
C ARG A 63 -22.74 4.41 6.99
N ALA A 64 -21.59 3.75 7.23
CA ALA A 64 -20.33 4.44 7.44
C ALA A 64 -19.68 4.87 6.12
N VAL A 65 -19.09 6.07 6.14
CA VAL A 65 -18.25 6.60 5.06
C VAL A 65 -16.84 6.81 5.60
N LEU A 66 -15.84 6.28 4.89
CA LEU A 66 -14.44 6.34 5.24
C LEU A 66 -13.64 6.97 4.09
N PRO A 67 -12.41 7.49 4.35
CA PRO A 67 -11.46 7.74 3.28
C PRO A 67 -11.19 6.46 2.49
N GLY A 68 -10.96 6.55 1.19
CA GLY A 68 -10.48 5.45 0.39
C GLY A 68 -9.17 4.89 0.96
N PHE A 69 -9.02 3.57 0.94
CA PHE A 69 -7.80 2.93 1.42
C PHE A 69 -6.61 3.30 0.53
N VAL A 70 -5.45 3.43 1.16
CA VAL A 70 -4.17 3.74 0.52
C VAL A 70 -3.25 2.54 0.71
N ASP A 71 -3.08 1.76 -0.34
CA ASP A 71 -2.18 0.61 -0.35
C ASP A 71 -0.79 1.06 -0.78
N SER A 72 0.11 1.21 0.18
CA SER A 72 1.44 1.76 -0.04
C SER A 72 2.50 0.71 -0.40
N HIS A 73 2.12 -0.56 -0.64
CA HIS A 73 3.07 -1.63 -0.97
C HIS A 73 2.36 -2.77 -1.71
N ALA A 74 2.58 -2.88 -3.02
CA ALA A 74 2.04 -3.97 -3.84
C ALA A 74 2.93 -4.28 -5.05
N HIS A 75 2.90 -5.54 -5.53
CA HIS A 75 3.69 -6.04 -6.65
C HIS A 75 2.78 -6.59 -7.75
N LEU A 76 2.01 -5.71 -8.42
CA LEU A 76 0.98 -6.14 -9.38
C LEU A 76 1.53 -6.51 -10.76
N ILE A 77 2.82 -6.23 -11.03
CA ILE A 77 3.44 -6.51 -12.33
C ILE A 77 4.15 -7.84 -12.30
N PHE A 78 3.41 -8.89 -12.56
CA PHE A 78 3.93 -10.26 -12.66
C PHE A 78 3.09 -11.11 -13.62
N ALA A 79 3.65 -12.28 -13.97
CA ALA A 79 2.93 -13.39 -14.60
C ALA A 79 3.26 -14.71 -13.89
N GLY A 80 2.48 -15.75 -14.18
CA GLY A 80 2.58 -17.03 -13.52
C GLY A 80 1.75 -17.07 -12.23
N GLU A 81 1.76 -18.24 -11.58
CA GLU A 81 0.99 -18.50 -10.36
C GLU A 81 1.84 -19.39 -9.41
N ARG A 82 1.59 -19.28 -8.12
CA ARG A 82 2.38 -19.97 -7.08
C ARG A 82 1.50 -20.66 -6.02
N SER A 83 0.26 -21.03 -6.37
CA SER A 83 -0.67 -21.70 -5.44
C SER A 83 -0.14 -23.05 -4.93
N ALA A 84 0.60 -23.78 -5.76
CA ALA A 84 1.24 -25.03 -5.35
C ALA A 84 2.29 -24.82 -4.25
N GLU A 85 3.02 -23.69 -4.28
CA GLU A 85 3.97 -23.34 -3.23
C GLU A 85 3.25 -22.95 -1.93
N PHE A 86 2.15 -22.20 -2.04
CA PHE A 86 1.29 -21.90 -0.88
C PHE A 86 0.76 -23.20 -0.26
N ALA A 87 0.22 -24.12 -1.05
CA ALA A 87 -0.28 -25.41 -0.56
C ALA A 87 0.83 -26.22 0.14
N ALA A 88 2.05 -26.21 -0.38
CA ALA A 88 3.19 -26.88 0.23
C ALA A 88 3.56 -26.28 1.60
N ARG A 89 3.53 -24.94 1.74
CA ARG A 89 3.72 -24.24 3.02
C ARG A 89 2.64 -24.62 4.03
N MET A 90 1.38 -24.66 3.61
CA MET A 90 0.27 -25.07 4.48
C MET A 90 0.41 -26.52 4.92
N ALA A 91 1.06 -27.38 4.11
CA ALA A 91 1.42 -28.74 4.46
C ALA A 91 2.70 -28.88 5.32
N GLY A 92 3.26 -27.77 5.82
CA GLY A 92 4.39 -27.76 6.74
C GLY A 92 5.78 -27.63 6.11
N ARG A 93 5.90 -27.35 4.80
CA ARG A 93 7.19 -26.99 4.19
C ARG A 93 7.51 -25.53 4.54
N PRO A 94 8.76 -25.22 4.97
CA PRO A 94 9.15 -23.86 5.29
C PRO A 94 9.09 -22.96 4.05
N TYR A 95 8.81 -21.68 4.26
CA TYR A 95 8.93 -20.66 3.22
C TYR A 95 10.39 -20.52 2.79
N ALA A 96 10.63 -20.49 1.49
CA ALA A 96 11.94 -20.23 0.91
C ALA A 96 11.80 -19.24 -0.24
N ALA A 97 12.65 -18.21 -0.27
CA ALA A 97 12.63 -17.16 -1.29
C ALA A 97 12.94 -17.65 -2.74
N GLY A 98 13.30 -18.94 -2.90
CA GLY A 98 13.62 -19.54 -4.22
C GLY A 98 12.48 -19.55 -5.23
N GLY A 99 11.22 -19.46 -4.79
CA GLY A 99 10.03 -19.40 -5.67
C GLY A 99 9.94 -18.16 -6.57
N ILE A 100 10.64 -17.08 -6.25
CA ILE A 100 10.70 -15.88 -7.09
C ILE A 100 11.20 -16.18 -8.51
N ARG A 101 12.05 -17.19 -8.70
CA ARG A 101 12.57 -17.60 -10.02
C ARG A 101 11.46 -18.05 -10.97
N THR A 102 10.41 -18.71 -10.46
CA THR A 102 9.25 -19.11 -11.26
C THR A 102 8.49 -17.89 -11.75
N THR A 103 8.22 -16.93 -10.86
CA THR A 103 7.56 -15.66 -11.22
C THR A 103 8.41 -14.86 -12.22
N MET A 104 9.72 -14.77 -11.99
CA MET A 104 10.65 -14.09 -12.88
C MET A 104 10.63 -14.68 -14.29
N ALA A 105 10.75 -16.00 -14.42
CA ALA A 105 10.71 -16.67 -15.73
C ALA A 105 9.38 -16.43 -16.48
N ALA A 106 8.26 -16.53 -15.77
CA ALA A 106 6.94 -16.28 -16.34
C ALA A 106 6.74 -14.80 -16.74
N THR A 107 7.22 -13.86 -15.93
CA THR A 107 7.11 -12.42 -16.19
C THR A 107 7.94 -12.00 -17.39
N ARG A 108 9.17 -12.51 -17.53
CA ARG A 108 10.03 -12.29 -18.70
C ARG A 108 9.39 -12.84 -19.98
N ALA A 109 8.71 -13.99 -19.91
CA ALA A 109 8.05 -14.63 -21.06
C ALA A 109 6.71 -13.96 -21.43
N ALA A 110 6.08 -13.23 -20.52
CA ALA A 110 4.80 -12.58 -20.74
C ALA A 110 4.92 -11.36 -21.68
N SER A 111 3.91 -11.14 -22.52
CA SER A 111 3.82 -9.92 -23.32
C SER A 111 3.45 -8.70 -22.47
N ASP A 112 3.81 -7.49 -22.91
CA ASP A 112 3.41 -6.22 -22.24
C ASP A 112 1.89 -6.10 -22.09
N ARG A 113 1.14 -6.55 -23.11
CA ARG A 113 -0.33 -6.58 -23.07
C ARG A 113 -0.83 -7.44 -21.91
N GLN A 114 -0.21 -8.60 -21.70
CA GLN A 114 -0.59 -9.53 -20.64
C GLN A 114 -0.26 -8.95 -19.27
N LEU A 115 0.94 -8.38 -19.06
CA LEU A 115 1.32 -7.73 -17.81
C LEU A 115 0.38 -6.59 -17.45
N ARG A 116 0.07 -5.71 -18.41
CA ARG A 116 -0.89 -4.60 -18.21
C ARG A 116 -2.30 -5.10 -17.90
N ALA A 117 -2.78 -6.13 -18.59
CA ALA A 117 -4.11 -6.68 -18.34
C ALA A 117 -4.22 -7.29 -16.93
N ASN A 118 -3.21 -8.05 -16.50
CA ASN A 118 -3.16 -8.63 -15.15
C ASN A 118 -3.14 -7.53 -14.07
N ALA A 119 -2.26 -6.54 -14.23
CA ALA A 119 -2.16 -5.43 -13.28
C ALA A 119 -3.47 -4.62 -13.20
N ALA A 120 -4.09 -4.33 -14.34
CA ALA A 120 -5.38 -3.61 -14.39
C ALA A 120 -6.51 -4.42 -13.72
N ALA A 121 -6.53 -5.74 -13.89
CA ALA A 121 -7.52 -6.62 -13.25
C ALA A 121 -7.37 -6.60 -11.71
N LEU A 122 -6.13 -6.70 -11.20
CA LEU A 122 -5.85 -6.63 -9.76
C LEU A 122 -6.14 -5.23 -9.19
N ALA A 123 -5.75 -4.16 -9.88
CA ALA A 123 -6.06 -2.79 -9.47
C ALA A 123 -7.59 -2.55 -9.40
N ALA A 124 -8.35 -3.06 -10.38
CA ALA A 124 -9.81 -3.00 -10.36
C ALA A 124 -10.42 -3.85 -9.24
N GLU A 125 -9.80 -4.96 -8.86
CA GLU A 125 -10.21 -5.77 -7.72
C GLU A 125 -9.97 -5.03 -6.40
N MET A 126 -8.81 -4.38 -6.22
CA MET A 126 -8.49 -3.52 -5.09
C MET A 126 -9.49 -2.36 -4.98
N LEU A 127 -9.79 -1.69 -6.10
CA LEU A 127 -10.75 -0.58 -6.14
C LEU A 127 -12.15 -1.02 -5.67
N ARG A 128 -12.64 -2.18 -6.13
CA ARG A 128 -13.94 -2.72 -5.67
C ARG A 128 -13.97 -3.03 -4.17
N GLN A 129 -12.82 -3.14 -3.53
CA GLN A 129 -12.69 -3.36 -2.08
C GLN A 129 -12.34 -2.09 -1.31
N GLY A 130 -12.33 -0.93 -1.99
CA GLY A 130 -12.16 0.38 -1.37
C GLY A 130 -10.76 0.99 -1.46
N THR A 131 -9.78 0.33 -2.09
CA THR A 131 -8.46 0.91 -2.32
C THR A 131 -8.51 1.87 -3.50
N THR A 132 -8.35 3.16 -3.23
CA THR A 132 -8.42 4.24 -4.23
C THR A 132 -7.06 4.80 -4.62
N THR A 133 -6.05 4.54 -3.80
CA THR A 133 -4.65 4.86 -4.09
C THR A 133 -3.82 3.62 -3.84
N LEU A 134 -2.97 3.26 -4.79
CA LEU A 134 -2.08 2.12 -4.68
C LEU A 134 -0.68 2.48 -5.19
N GLU A 135 0.32 1.91 -4.57
CA GLU A 135 1.69 1.85 -5.05
C GLU A 135 1.91 0.53 -5.80
N CYS A 136 2.75 0.54 -6.83
CA CYS A 136 3.04 -0.67 -7.59
C CYS A 136 4.53 -0.78 -7.92
N LYS A 137 5.12 -1.88 -7.48
CA LYS A 137 6.54 -2.19 -7.67
C LYS A 137 6.77 -3.03 -8.93
N SER A 138 7.95 -2.85 -9.56
CA SER A 138 8.57 -3.82 -10.45
C SER A 138 9.27 -4.94 -9.64
N GLY A 139 10.32 -5.57 -10.15
CA GLY A 139 11.16 -6.50 -9.38
C GLY A 139 11.03 -7.97 -9.75
N TYR A 140 10.28 -8.28 -10.80
CA TYR A 140 10.22 -9.65 -11.35
C TYR A 140 10.83 -9.76 -12.75
N GLY A 141 11.35 -8.66 -13.32
CA GLY A 141 12.07 -8.66 -14.58
C GLY A 141 13.54 -8.96 -14.39
N LEU A 142 14.21 -8.18 -13.56
CA LEU A 142 15.62 -8.27 -13.18
C LEU A 142 16.62 -8.22 -14.36
N THR A 143 16.16 -7.63 -15.47
CA THR A 143 16.99 -7.18 -16.61
C THR A 143 16.63 -5.73 -16.92
N VAL A 144 17.50 -5.01 -17.64
CA VAL A 144 17.21 -3.60 -17.99
C VAL A 144 15.88 -3.47 -18.74
N ASP A 145 15.65 -4.31 -19.75
CA ASP A 145 14.44 -4.24 -20.58
C ASP A 145 13.20 -4.71 -19.82
N ASP A 146 13.29 -5.80 -19.04
CA ASP A 146 12.14 -6.33 -18.33
C ASP A 146 11.72 -5.45 -17.15
N GLU A 147 12.66 -4.83 -16.43
CA GLU A 147 12.34 -3.85 -15.38
C GLU A 147 11.73 -2.58 -15.98
N ARG A 148 12.30 -2.04 -17.07
CA ARG A 148 11.75 -0.87 -17.76
C ARG A 148 10.32 -1.12 -18.25
N ARG A 149 10.01 -2.26 -18.87
CA ARG A 149 8.64 -2.58 -19.30
C ARG A 149 7.71 -2.82 -18.11
N SER A 150 8.22 -3.32 -16.97
CA SER A 150 7.45 -3.51 -15.75
C SER A 150 7.03 -2.18 -15.12
N VAL A 151 7.96 -1.23 -14.93
CA VAL A 151 7.60 0.11 -14.42
C VAL A 151 6.72 0.88 -15.39
N ALA A 152 6.91 0.72 -16.71
CA ALA A 152 6.03 1.31 -17.72
C ALA A 152 4.62 0.70 -17.70
N ALA A 153 4.48 -0.59 -17.37
CA ALA A 153 3.18 -1.21 -17.16
C ALA A 153 2.53 -0.71 -15.87
N ALA A 154 3.28 -0.59 -14.76
CA ALA A 154 2.79 -0.03 -13.50
C ALA A 154 2.29 1.41 -13.66
N ALA A 155 2.97 2.23 -14.43
CA ALA A 155 2.58 3.62 -14.70
C ALA A 155 1.22 3.75 -15.45
N THR A 156 0.70 2.67 -16.00
CA THR A 156 -0.66 2.67 -16.61
C THR A 156 -1.79 2.57 -15.59
N ILE A 157 -1.49 2.17 -14.35
CA ILE A 157 -2.50 1.95 -13.29
C ILE A 157 -2.33 2.90 -12.09
N THR A 158 -1.14 3.44 -11.88
CA THR A 158 -0.87 4.35 -10.76
C THR A 158 0.31 5.28 -11.07
N PRO A 159 0.34 6.51 -10.53
CA PRO A 159 1.54 7.35 -10.52
C PRO A 159 2.56 6.95 -9.43
N GLU A 160 2.18 6.11 -8.45
CA GLU A 160 3.04 5.68 -7.36
C GLU A 160 3.81 4.41 -7.76
N VAL A 161 4.71 4.56 -8.73
CA VAL A 161 5.50 3.45 -9.28
C VAL A 161 6.84 3.33 -8.57
N THR A 162 7.21 2.12 -8.17
CA THR A 162 8.47 1.82 -7.51
C THR A 162 9.36 0.94 -8.39
N PHE A 163 10.58 1.40 -8.62
CA PHE A 163 11.62 0.58 -9.23
C PHE A 163 12.27 -0.31 -8.16
N LEU A 164 12.17 -1.62 -8.32
CA LEU A 164 12.73 -2.65 -7.42
C LEU A 164 13.67 -3.60 -8.17
N GLY A 165 14.66 -3.06 -8.91
CA GLY A 165 15.70 -3.90 -9.54
C GLY A 165 16.53 -4.67 -8.51
N ALA A 166 16.67 -4.14 -7.31
CA ALA A 166 17.36 -4.77 -6.18
C ALA A 166 16.42 -5.69 -5.36
N HIS A 167 15.67 -6.57 -6.02
CA HIS A 167 14.81 -7.55 -5.35
C HIS A 167 15.59 -8.82 -4.99
N VAL A 168 16.23 -9.46 -5.94
CA VAL A 168 17.20 -10.55 -5.73
C VAL A 168 18.24 -10.51 -6.85
N VAL A 169 19.39 -11.14 -6.63
CA VAL A 169 20.37 -11.38 -7.71
C VAL A 169 19.86 -12.51 -8.61
N PRO A 170 19.63 -12.26 -9.91
CA PRO A 170 19.12 -13.29 -10.81
C PRO A 170 20.19 -14.33 -11.13
N PRO A 171 19.80 -15.56 -11.53
CA PRO A 171 20.74 -16.68 -11.72
C PRO A 171 21.90 -16.39 -12.67
N GLU A 172 21.70 -15.59 -13.69
CA GLU A 172 22.71 -15.19 -14.66
C GLU A 172 23.84 -14.36 -14.07
N PHE A 173 23.60 -13.72 -12.92
CA PHE A 173 24.58 -12.96 -12.15
C PHE A 173 25.01 -13.65 -10.86
N ALA A 174 24.68 -14.92 -10.66
CA ALA A 174 25.05 -15.64 -9.43
C ALA A 174 26.57 -15.69 -9.18
N ALA A 175 27.39 -15.67 -10.23
CA ALA A 175 28.86 -15.62 -10.15
C ALA A 175 29.40 -14.18 -10.06
N ASP A 176 28.60 -13.15 -10.29
CA ASP A 176 28.98 -11.75 -10.30
C ASP A 176 27.88 -10.85 -9.71
N PRO A 177 27.58 -10.97 -8.40
CA PRO A 177 26.58 -10.11 -7.75
C PRO A 177 26.95 -8.61 -7.80
N ALA A 178 28.25 -8.29 -7.77
CA ALA A 178 28.71 -6.91 -7.85
C ALA A 178 28.39 -6.28 -9.22
N GLY A 179 28.60 -7.01 -10.31
CA GLY A 179 28.22 -6.57 -11.64
C GLY A 179 26.70 -6.41 -11.78
N TYR A 180 25.89 -7.20 -11.06
CA TYR A 180 24.44 -6.99 -11.00
C TYR A 180 24.08 -5.71 -10.25
N LEU A 181 24.73 -5.42 -9.12
CA LEU A 181 24.54 -4.18 -8.38
C LEU A 181 24.85 -2.95 -9.23
N ASP A 182 25.99 -3.00 -9.97
CA ASP A 182 26.35 -1.93 -10.91
C ASP A 182 25.30 -1.74 -12.01
N LEU A 183 24.72 -2.85 -12.52
CA LEU A 183 23.63 -2.81 -13.49
C LEU A 183 22.38 -2.14 -12.89
N VAL A 184 21.98 -2.50 -11.67
CA VAL A 184 20.83 -1.94 -10.95
C VAL A 184 21.03 -0.44 -10.70
N CYS A 185 22.18 -0.03 -10.16
CA CYS A 185 22.47 1.34 -9.80
C CYS A 185 22.76 2.26 -11.02
N GLY A 186 23.04 1.67 -12.17
CA GLY A 186 23.40 2.40 -13.39
C GLY A 186 22.37 2.25 -14.51
N PRO A 187 22.61 1.41 -15.52
CA PRO A 187 21.77 1.33 -16.72
C PRO A 187 20.31 0.99 -16.46
N MET A 188 20.03 0.11 -15.48
CA MET A 188 18.66 -0.32 -15.17
C MET A 188 17.88 0.83 -14.50
N LEU A 189 18.46 1.49 -13.51
CA LEU A 189 17.89 2.69 -12.89
C LEU A 189 17.61 3.77 -13.92
N ALA A 190 18.58 4.07 -14.78
CA ALA A 190 18.43 5.09 -15.81
C ALA A 190 17.27 4.79 -16.79
N ALA A 191 17.06 3.52 -17.12
CA ALA A 191 15.96 3.09 -18.00
C ALA A 191 14.58 3.13 -17.28
N CYS A 192 14.53 2.93 -15.96
CA CYS A 192 13.31 2.87 -15.16
C CYS A 192 12.89 4.22 -14.58
N ALA A 193 13.82 5.10 -14.24
CA ALA A 193 13.58 6.39 -13.58
C ALA A 193 12.51 7.27 -14.27
N PRO A 194 12.39 7.32 -15.62
CA PRO A 194 11.34 8.12 -16.26
C PRO A 194 9.91 7.70 -15.93
N TYR A 195 9.71 6.48 -15.43
CA TYR A 195 8.40 5.92 -15.07
C TYR A 195 8.20 5.79 -13.56
N ALA A 196 9.31 5.76 -12.80
CA ALA A 196 9.30 5.50 -11.36
C ALA A 196 9.20 6.80 -10.56
N ARG A 197 8.52 6.74 -9.43
CA ARG A 197 8.52 7.76 -8.39
C ARG A 197 9.42 7.40 -7.22
N TRP A 198 9.66 6.11 -7.02
CA TRP A 198 10.37 5.54 -5.87
C TRP A 198 11.43 4.55 -6.31
N VAL A 199 12.46 4.37 -5.49
CA VAL A 199 13.40 3.24 -5.57
C VAL A 199 13.24 2.39 -4.32
N ASP A 200 13.37 1.07 -4.46
CA ASP A 200 13.25 0.12 -3.36
C ASP A 200 14.37 -0.93 -3.42
N VAL A 201 14.68 -1.51 -2.27
CA VAL A 201 15.67 -2.58 -2.13
C VAL A 201 15.21 -3.62 -1.11
N PHE A 202 15.39 -4.90 -1.42
CA PHE A 202 15.17 -6.00 -0.50
C PHE A 202 16.43 -6.24 0.34
N CYS A 203 16.46 -5.59 1.52
CA CYS A 203 17.59 -5.66 2.44
C CYS A 203 17.44 -6.82 3.42
N GLU A 204 17.78 -8.03 2.98
CA GLU A 204 17.62 -9.28 3.72
C GLU A 204 18.77 -10.25 3.48
N GLU A 205 18.93 -11.20 4.39
CA GLU A 205 19.87 -12.31 4.21
C GLU A 205 19.49 -13.14 2.96
N GLY A 206 20.45 -13.33 2.08
CA GLY A 206 20.23 -14.04 0.82
C GLY A 206 19.73 -13.16 -0.34
N ALA A 207 19.53 -11.85 -0.09
CA ALA A 207 19.22 -10.85 -1.12
C ALA A 207 20.31 -9.79 -1.15
N PHE A 208 20.09 -8.58 -0.61
CA PHE A 208 21.08 -7.51 -0.59
C PHE A 208 21.47 -7.16 0.85
N GLY A 209 22.79 -7.04 1.11
CA GLY A 209 23.32 -6.61 2.39
C GLY A 209 23.21 -5.09 2.58
N ALA A 210 23.61 -4.62 3.79
CA ALA A 210 23.45 -3.21 4.17
C ALA A 210 24.22 -2.25 3.26
N GLU A 211 25.44 -2.60 2.81
CA GLU A 211 26.27 -1.74 1.95
C GLU A 211 25.66 -1.67 0.54
N GLU A 212 25.21 -2.78 0.00
CA GLU A 212 24.55 -2.85 -1.30
C GLU A 212 23.22 -2.08 -1.29
N ALA A 213 22.42 -2.25 -0.24
CA ALA A 213 21.17 -1.50 -0.06
C ALA A 213 21.43 0.01 0.03
N ARG A 214 22.51 0.42 0.73
CA ARG A 214 22.91 1.82 0.81
C ARG A 214 23.30 2.38 -0.55
N ALA A 215 24.01 1.60 -1.38
CA ALA A 215 24.37 1.99 -2.74
C ALA A 215 23.13 2.19 -3.64
N VAL A 216 22.15 1.26 -3.58
CA VAL A 216 20.89 1.37 -4.34
C VAL A 216 20.11 2.62 -3.95
N LEU A 217 19.94 2.87 -2.64
CA LEU A 217 19.21 4.06 -2.16
C LEU A 217 19.92 5.36 -2.55
N ALA A 218 21.25 5.40 -2.46
CA ALA A 218 22.04 6.57 -2.87
C ALA A 218 21.93 6.82 -4.39
N ALA A 219 21.98 5.78 -5.21
CA ALA A 219 21.78 5.89 -6.66
C ALA A 219 20.38 6.39 -7.00
N GLY A 220 19.33 5.84 -6.34
CA GLY A 220 17.96 6.32 -6.48
C GLY A 220 17.80 7.77 -6.11
N GLN A 221 18.35 8.19 -4.97
CA GLN A 221 18.31 9.58 -4.52
C GLN A 221 19.00 10.52 -5.51
N ALA A 222 20.15 10.12 -6.06
CA ALA A 222 20.86 10.89 -7.10
C ALA A 222 20.03 11.02 -8.40
N ALA A 223 19.14 10.04 -8.69
CA ALA A 223 18.19 10.08 -9.79
C ALA A 223 16.87 10.81 -9.45
N GLY A 224 16.72 11.35 -8.23
CA GLY A 224 15.52 12.05 -7.77
C GLY A 224 14.41 11.14 -7.27
N LEU A 225 14.70 9.86 -7.02
CA LEU A 225 13.76 8.88 -6.49
C LEU A 225 13.97 8.68 -4.99
N PRO A 226 13.02 9.08 -4.12
CA PRO A 226 13.08 8.75 -2.71
C PRO A 226 13.07 7.23 -2.49
N GLY A 227 13.75 6.80 -1.40
CA GLY A 227 13.93 5.39 -1.08
C GLY A 227 12.78 4.77 -0.30
N ARG A 228 12.62 3.47 -0.47
CA ARG A 228 11.83 2.54 0.33
C ARG A 228 12.69 1.31 0.62
N VAL A 229 12.40 0.55 1.64
CA VAL A 229 13.21 -0.63 1.99
C VAL A 229 12.31 -1.78 2.45
N HIS A 230 12.38 -2.94 1.79
CA HIS A 230 11.92 -4.18 2.40
C HIS A 230 12.92 -4.55 3.49
N ALA A 231 12.46 -4.59 4.74
CA ALA A 231 13.33 -4.64 5.90
C ALA A 231 12.83 -5.59 6.99
N ASN A 232 13.74 -6.42 7.50
CA ASN A 232 13.51 -7.30 8.64
C ASN A 232 12.27 -8.21 8.46
N GLN A 233 12.06 -8.72 7.24
CA GLN A 233 10.96 -9.62 6.89
C GLN A 233 11.23 -11.05 7.29
N LEU A 234 12.47 -11.55 7.05
CA LEU A 234 12.84 -12.96 7.21
C LEU A 234 13.56 -13.21 8.53
N GLY A 235 14.12 -12.16 9.14
CA GLY A 235 14.83 -12.21 10.40
C GLY A 235 15.27 -10.84 10.89
N PRO A 236 15.85 -10.74 12.10
CA PRO A 236 16.49 -9.51 12.56
C PRO A 236 17.62 -9.09 11.62
N GLY A 237 17.62 -7.83 11.19
CA GLY A 237 18.57 -7.33 10.21
C GLY A 237 18.88 -5.83 10.39
N PRO A 238 19.73 -5.27 9.54
CA PRO A 238 20.07 -3.85 9.54
C PRO A 238 19.06 -2.98 8.78
N GLY A 239 18.10 -3.56 8.03
CA GLY A 239 17.27 -2.92 7.02
C GLY A 239 16.47 -1.74 7.55
N VAL A 240 15.83 -1.87 8.71
CA VAL A 240 15.03 -0.79 9.33
C VAL A 240 15.92 0.42 9.68
N ARG A 241 17.02 0.21 10.39
CA ARG A 241 17.93 1.31 10.77
C ARG A 241 18.60 1.94 9.55
N LEU A 242 18.87 1.15 8.52
CA LEU A 242 19.38 1.64 7.24
C LEU A 242 18.34 2.51 6.54
N ALA A 243 17.07 2.11 6.51
CA ALA A 243 15.99 2.90 5.94
C ALA A 243 15.87 4.27 6.63
N VAL A 244 15.88 4.29 7.98
CA VAL A 244 15.86 5.53 8.75
C VAL A 244 17.08 6.39 8.48
N ALA A 245 18.29 5.81 8.50
CA ALA A 245 19.54 6.55 8.25
C ALA A 245 19.63 7.12 6.82
N ALA A 246 19.01 6.47 5.84
CA ALA A 246 18.93 6.94 4.46
C ALA A 246 17.77 7.94 4.23
N GLY A 247 16.94 8.23 5.23
CA GLY A 247 15.75 9.07 5.08
C GLY A 247 14.71 8.45 4.13
N ALA A 248 14.60 7.13 4.10
CA ALA A 248 13.62 6.43 3.28
C ALA A 248 12.18 6.77 3.71
N ALA A 249 11.26 6.81 2.76
CA ALA A 249 9.85 7.10 3.03
C ALA A 249 9.21 6.03 3.92
N SER A 250 9.58 4.75 3.71
CA SER A 250 9.12 3.64 4.54
C SER A 250 10.17 2.55 4.71
N ALA A 251 10.03 1.82 5.83
CA ALA A 251 10.60 0.51 6.06
C ALA A 251 9.42 -0.47 6.06
N ASP A 252 9.42 -1.38 5.12
CA ASP A 252 8.28 -2.23 4.83
C ASP A 252 8.52 -3.65 5.40
N HIS A 253 7.49 -4.37 5.83
CA HIS A 253 7.43 -5.59 6.63
C HIS A 253 7.65 -5.35 8.12
N CYS A 254 8.86 -5.04 8.58
CA CYS A 254 9.14 -4.82 10.00
C CYS A 254 8.71 -5.99 10.91
N THR A 255 8.80 -7.24 10.42
CA THR A 255 8.33 -8.43 11.14
C THR A 255 9.22 -8.72 12.34
N PHE A 256 10.55 -8.59 12.18
CA PHE A 256 11.54 -8.90 13.22
C PHE A 256 12.28 -7.64 13.70
N LEU A 257 11.72 -6.94 14.68
CA LEU A 257 12.26 -5.68 15.20
C LEU A 257 13.02 -5.87 16.52
N ALA A 258 14.25 -5.40 16.58
CA ALA A 258 14.98 -5.15 17.83
C ALA A 258 14.55 -3.81 18.47
N ASP A 259 14.93 -3.56 19.74
CA ASP A 259 14.64 -2.29 20.42
C ASP A 259 15.25 -1.11 19.67
N ALA A 260 16.48 -1.26 19.20
CA ALA A 260 17.17 -0.22 18.44
C ALA A 260 16.50 0.13 17.09
N ASP A 261 15.72 -0.79 16.51
CA ASP A 261 14.97 -0.53 15.27
C ASP A 261 13.75 0.35 15.57
N VAL A 262 13.05 0.05 16.67
CA VAL A 262 11.91 0.85 17.14
C VAL A 262 12.37 2.24 17.58
N ASP A 263 13.47 2.35 18.31
CA ASP A 263 14.06 3.63 18.73
C ASP A 263 14.44 4.48 17.50
N ALA A 264 15.03 3.86 16.47
CA ALA A 264 15.39 4.56 15.25
C ALA A 264 14.16 5.07 14.49
N LEU A 265 13.12 4.25 14.34
CA LEU A 265 11.85 4.65 13.71
C LEU A 265 11.18 5.78 14.49
N ALA A 266 11.14 5.71 15.81
CA ALA A 266 10.54 6.73 16.69
C ALA A 266 11.28 8.08 16.61
N ALA A 267 12.60 8.05 16.36
CA ALA A 267 13.41 9.25 16.21
C ALA A 267 13.39 9.84 14.78
N GLY A 268 12.87 9.09 13.81
CA GLY A 268 12.86 9.44 12.39
C GLY A 268 11.48 9.82 11.85
N THR A 269 11.41 9.99 10.53
CA THR A 269 10.17 10.22 9.78
C THR A 269 9.78 9.05 8.88
N THR A 270 10.59 8.00 8.86
CA THR A 270 10.35 6.78 8.07
C THR A 270 9.13 6.05 8.62
N VAL A 271 8.17 5.76 7.77
CA VAL A 271 6.95 5.04 8.13
C VAL A 271 7.24 3.54 8.25
N ALA A 272 6.76 2.90 9.30
CA ALA A 272 6.76 1.44 9.40
C ALA A 272 5.53 0.89 8.68
N THR A 273 5.70 0.28 7.50
CA THR A 273 4.59 -0.32 6.75
C THR A 273 4.50 -1.81 7.07
N LEU A 274 3.45 -2.20 7.78
CA LEU A 274 3.20 -3.59 8.18
C LEU A 274 2.35 -4.30 7.13
N LEU A 275 2.67 -5.56 6.86
CA LEU A 275 2.10 -6.34 5.75
C LEU A 275 1.43 -7.63 6.27
N PRO A 276 0.33 -7.52 7.05
CA PRO A 276 -0.23 -8.66 7.82
C PRO A 276 -0.66 -9.85 6.98
N GLY A 277 -0.95 -9.64 5.70
CA GLY A 277 -1.25 -10.71 4.76
C GLY A 277 -0.05 -11.61 4.46
N VAL A 278 1.18 -11.10 4.61
CA VAL A 278 2.43 -11.87 4.44
C VAL A 278 2.57 -12.88 5.55
N GLU A 279 2.47 -12.45 6.81
CA GLU A 279 2.57 -13.33 7.98
C GLU A 279 1.48 -14.40 7.94
N PHE A 280 0.25 -14.04 7.55
CA PHE A 280 -0.84 -15.00 7.34
C PHE A 280 -0.46 -16.07 6.31
N ALA A 281 0.03 -15.65 5.13
CA ALA A 281 0.30 -16.57 4.03
C ALA A 281 1.62 -17.35 4.17
N THR A 282 2.60 -16.83 4.93
CA THR A 282 3.90 -17.44 5.16
C THR A 282 4.00 -18.17 6.49
N ARG A 283 3.02 -18.00 7.39
CA ARG A 283 3.00 -18.54 8.76
C ARG A 283 4.15 -18.02 9.62
N GLN A 284 4.58 -16.78 9.36
CA GLN A 284 5.53 -16.07 10.20
C GLN A 284 4.84 -15.44 11.41
N PRO A 285 5.58 -15.07 12.48
CA PRO A 285 5.03 -14.28 13.56
C PRO A 285 4.61 -12.91 13.04
N TYR A 286 3.55 -12.34 13.63
CA TYR A 286 3.14 -10.97 13.30
C TYR A 286 4.01 -9.94 14.01
N PRO A 287 4.30 -8.78 13.39
CA PRO A 287 5.00 -7.69 14.04
C PRO A 287 4.16 -7.11 15.20
N ASP A 288 4.85 -6.66 16.26
CA ASP A 288 4.20 -6.03 17.42
C ASP A 288 3.87 -4.55 17.10
N ALA A 289 2.69 -4.31 16.53
CA ALA A 289 2.23 -2.96 16.22
C ALA A 289 2.01 -2.12 17.49
N ARG A 290 1.67 -2.73 18.63
CA ARG A 290 1.51 -2.01 19.89
C ARG A 290 2.80 -1.33 20.34
N ARG A 291 3.92 -2.02 20.20
CA ARG A 291 5.23 -1.50 20.53
C ARG A 291 5.61 -0.29 19.67
N LEU A 292 5.35 -0.37 18.34
CA LEU A 292 5.59 0.72 17.41
C LEU A 292 4.72 1.95 17.75
N LEU A 293 3.42 1.75 17.92
CA LEU A 293 2.47 2.82 18.24
C LEU A 293 2.76 3.46 19.59
N ALA A 294 3.12 2.66 20.61
CA ALA A 294 3.49 3.17 21.94
C ALA A 294 4.78 4.02 21.90
N ALA A 295 5.69 3.73 20.98
CA ALA A 295 6.90 4.52 20.73
C ALA A 295 6.65 5.79 19.87
N GLY A 296 5.41 6.01 19.39
CA GLY A 296 5.06 7.16 18.56
C GLY A 296 5.44 7.00 17.09
N VAL A 297 5.77 5.80 16.63
CA VAL A 297 6.09 5.50 15.22
C VAL A 297 4.85 5.66 14.36
N THR A 298 4.98 6.32 13.22
CA THR A 298 3.94 6.34 12.19
C THR A 298 3.85 4.96 11.54
N VAL A 299 2.68 4.31 11.65
CA VAL A 299 2.44 2.97 11.12
C VAL A 299 1.50 3.03 9.92
N ALA A 300 1.84 2.34 8.85
CA ALA A 300 0.96 2.04 7.73
C ALA A 300 0.64 0.54 7.67
N ILE A 301 -0.46 0.18 7.01
CA ILE A 301 -0.79 -1.19 6.61
C ILE A 301 -0.91 -1.22 5.09
N ALA A 302 -0.35 -2.25 4.47
CA ALA A 302 -0.47 -2.49 3.04
C ALA A 302 -0.71 -3.97 2.74
N SER A 303 -1.07 -4.28 1.49
CA SER A 303 -1.45 -5.65 1.10
C SER A 303 -0.27 -6.56 0.80
N ASP A 304 0.82 -6.01 0.29
CA ASP A 304 1.89 -6.77 -0.36
C ASP A 304 1.33 -7.73 -1.42
N CYS A 305 0.36 -7.27 -2.21
CA CYS A 305 -0.29 -8.13 -3.20
C CYS A 305 0.72 -8.64 -4.23
N ASN A 306 1.14 -9.89 -4.06
CA ASN A 306 2.12 -10.57 -4.90
C ASN A 306 1.85 -12.08 -4.94
N PRO A 307 2.32 -12.81 -5.96
CA PRO A 307 1.99 -14.23 -6.10
C PRO A 307 2.72 -15.15 -5.11
N GLY A 308 3.75 -14.67 -4.41
CA GLY A 308 4.65 -15.50 -3.61
C GLY A 308 4.35 -15.53 -2.13
N SER A 309 4.39 -14.39 -1.49
CA SER A 309 4.25 -14.23 -0.03
C SER A 309 2.85 -13.80 0.40
N CYS A 310 2.09 -13.10 -0.48
CA CYS A 310 0.76 -12.62 -0.11
C CYS A 310 -0.11 -12.33 -1.35
N PHE A 311 -0.95 -13.25 -1.76
CA PHE A 311 -1.81 -13.00 -2.91
C PHE A 311 -3.22 -12.57 -2.46
N THR A 312 -3.29 -11.39 -1.84
CA THR A 312 -4.54 -10.73 -1.49
C THR A 312 -4.56 -9.28 -2.02
N SER A 313 -5.70 -8.87 -2.55
CA SER A 313 -6.00 -7.49 -2.96
C SER A 313 -6.89 -6.78 -1.92
N SER A 314 -7.10 -7.40 -0.75
CA SER A 314 -8.11 -6.98 0.22
C SER A 314 -7.50 -6.19 1.38
N MET A 315 -7.57 -4.88 1.33
CA MET A 315 -7.25 -4.03 2.47
C MET A 315 -8.17 -4.30 3.70
N PRO A 316 -9.50 -4.56 3.54
CA PRO A 316 -10.34 -5.00 4.66
C PRO A 316 -9.82 -6.26 5.37
N PHE A 317 -9.25 -7.22 4.64
CA PHE A 317 -8.64 -8.41 5.24
C PHE A 317 -7.36 -8.05 6.02
N CYS A 318 -6.50 -7.18 5.48
CA CYS A 318 -5.31 -6.69 6.16
C CYS A 318 -5.67 -5.93 7.45
N ILE A 319 -6.71 -5.10 7.43
CA ILE A 319 -7.24 -4.42 8.62
C ILE A 319 -7.70 -5.44 9.67
N ALA A 320 -8.44 -6.46 9.28
CA ALA A 320 -8.92 -7.49 10.21
C ALA A 320 -7.77 -8.26 10.86
N LEU A 321 -6.71 -8.60 10.10
CA LEU A 321 -5.51 -9.24 10.63
C LEU A 321 -4.75 -8.33 11.58
N ALA A 322 -4.58 -7.05 11.25
CA ALA A 322 -3.89 -6.09 12.11
C ALA A 322 -4.60 -5.92 13.46
N VAL A 323 -5.92 -5.88 13.47
CA VAL A 323 -6.71 -5.84 14.71
C VAL A 323 -6.56 -7.14 15.49
N ARG A 324 -6.70 -8.29 14.81
CA ARG A 324 -6.75 -9.61 15.47
C ARG A 324 -5.38 -10.08 15.95
N GLU A 325 -4.35 -9.90 15.14
CA GLU A 325 -3.03 -10.53 15.35
C GLU A 325 -1.95 -9.55 15.80
N MET A 326 -2.04 -8.27 15.41
CA MET A 326 -1.04 -7.25 15.75
C MET A 326 -1.45 -6.36 16.93
N GLY A 327 -2.61 -6.60 17.55
CA GLY A 327 -3.10 -5.88 18.72
C GLY A 327 -3.51 -4.43 18.45
N MET A 328 -3.73 -4.05 17.20
CA MET A 328 -4.25 -2.72 16.87
C MET A 328 -5.74 -2.60 17.24
N THR A 329 -6.16 -1.41 17.66
CA THR A 329 -7.60 -1.07 17.69
C THR A 329 -8.13 -0.95 16.26
N THR A 330 -9.45 -1.04 16.09
CA THR A 330 -10.08 -0.84 14.78
C THR A 330 -9.81 0.54 14.21
N GLN A 331 -9.73 1.56 15.05
CA GLN A 331 -9.39 2.94 14.69
C GLN A 331 -7.97 3.05 14.16
N GLU A 332 -6.99 2.49 14.88
CA GLU A 332 -5.58 2.49 14.48
C GLU A 332 -5.37 1.74 13.17
N ALA A 333 -6.02 0.59 12.99
CA ALA A 333 -5.89 -0.21 11.76
C ALA A 333 -6.50 0.51 10.54
N VAL A 334 -7.66 1.16 10.70
CA VAL A 334 -8.27 1.97 9.62
C VAL A 334 -7.43 3.20 9.32
N TRP A 335 -6.90 3.88 10.34
CA TRP A 335 -6.00 5.01 10.14
C TRP A 335 -4.72 4.58 9.40
N ALA A 336 -4.11 3.46 9.79
CA ALA A 336 -2.91 2.92 9.15
C ALA A 336 -3.14 2.51 7.68
N ALA A 337 -4.35 2.00 7.37
CA ALA A 337 -4.76 1.62 6.01
C ALA A 337 -5.21 2.81 5.13
N THR A 338 -5.27 4.02 5.67
CA THR A 338 -5.69 5.25 4.99
C THR A 338 -4.63 6.33 5.13
N ALA A 339 -4.65 7.12 6.19
CA ALA A 339 -3.70 8.19 6.46
C ALA A 339 -2.26 7.67 6.60
N GLY A 340 -2.05 6.53 7.28
CA GLY A 340 -0.75 5.88 7.40
C GLY A 340 -0.14 5.53 6.05
N GLY A 341 -0.91 4.89 5.16
CA GLY A 341 -0.49 4.61 3.79
C GLY A 341 -0.18 5.88 3.00
N ALA A 342 -0.98 6.94 3.19
CA ALA A 342 -0.73 8.25 2.57
C ALA A 342 0.60 8.87 3.03
N HIS A 343 0.93 8.77 4.33
CA HIS A 343 2.23 9.18 4.86
C HIS A 343 3.39 8.41 4.21
N ALA A 344 3.26 7.07 4.08
CA ALA A 344 4.26 6.22 3.44
C ALA A 344 4.49 6.57 1.95
N LEU A 345 3.52 7.22 1.30
CA LEU A 345 3.60 7.69 -0.09
C LEU A 345 3.89 9.20 -0.19
N HIS A 346 4.18 9.89 0.91
CA HIS A 346 4.34 11.34 0.94
C HIS A 346 3.18 12.08 0.24
N ARG A 347 1.94 11.59 0.45
CA ARG A 347 0.71 12.16 -0.10
C ARG A 347 -0.07 12.88 0.99
N ALA A 348 -0.29 14.17 0.81
CA ALA A 348 -1.08 15.00 1.73
C ALA A 348 -2.53 15.21 1.28
N ASP A 349 -2.90 14.69 0.12
CA ASP A 349 -4.21 14.90 -0.52
C ASP A 349 -5.12 13.68 -0.51
N VAL A 350 -4.68 12.55 0.05
CA VAL A 350 -5.43 11.28 0.14
C VAL A 350 -5.36 10.71 1.56
N GLY A 351 -6.15 9.68 1.84
CA GLY A 351 -6.20 9.01 3.16
C GLY A 351 -6.98 9.78 4.22
N HIS A 352 -7.58 10.92 3.87
CA HIS A 352 -8.45 11.72 4.73
C HIS A 352 -9.57 12.39 3.92
N LEU A 353 -10.63 12.86 4.61
CA LEU A 353 -11.77 13.56 4.00
C LEU A 353 -11.85 15.03 4.49
N GLY A 354 -10.73 15.65 4.80
CA GLY A 354 -10.64 17.08 5.05
C GLY A 354 -10.94 17.90 3.78
N VAL A 355 -11.43 19.14 3.96
CA VAL A 355 -11.69 20.04 2.83
C VAL A 355 -10.42 20.24 2.00
N GLY A 356 -10.57 20.11 0.67
CA GLY A 356 -9.47 20.17 -0.29
C GLY A 356 -8.81 18.83 -0.59
N ALA A 357 -9.05 17.77 0.20
CA ALA A 357 -8.58 16.42 -0.11
C ALA A 357 -9.16 15.92 -1.44
N ARG A 358 -8.46 15.02 -2.12
CA ARG A 358 -9.04 14.27 -3.23
C ARG A 358 -10.26 13.49 -2.72
N ALA A 359 -11.36 13.56 -3.41
CA ALA A 359 -12.60 12.93 -3.00
C ALA A 359 -12.56 11.43 -3.26
N ASP A 360 -11.75 10.74 -2.45
CA ASP A 360 -11.57 9.30 -2.39
C ASP A 360 -12.28 8.78 -1.16
N LEU A 361 -13.36 8.05 -1.33
CA LEU A 361 -14.14 7.56 -0.20
C LEU A 361 -14.79 6.21 -0.47
N VAL A 362 -15.02 5.49 0.62
CA VAL A 362 -15.71 4.20 0.64
C VAL A 362 -16.97 4.33 1.49
N LEU A 363 -18.12 3.98 0.91
CA LEU A 363 -19.35 3.71 1.63
C LEU A 363 -19.36 2.24 2.00
N LEU A 364 -19.41 1.94 3.29
CA LEU A 364 -19.51 0.55 3.76
C LEU A 364 -20.99 0.08 3.77
N ASP A 365 -21.22 -1.19 3.50
CA ASP A 365 -22.49 -1.85 3.81
C ASP A 365 -22.56 -2.22 5.31
N ALA A 366 -22.27 -1.25 6.15
CA ALA A 366 -22.22 -1.37 7.59
C ALA A 366 -22.34 0.02 8.26
N PRO A 367 -22.86 0.09 9.50
CA PRO A 367 -23.06 1.37 10.19
C PRO A 367 -21.77 1.97 10.77
N SER A 368 -20.66 1.22 10.84
CA SER A 368 -19.41 1.66 11.48
C SER A 368 -18.18 0.99 10.85
N HIS A 369 -17.02 1.68 10.90
CA HIS A 369 -15.71 1.16 10.53
C HIS A 369 -15.34 -0.13 11.28
N VAL A 370 -15.87 -0.35 12.47
CA VAL A 370 -15.60 -1.54 13.30
C VAL A 370 -15.91 -2.82 12.54
N TYR A 371 -16.89 -2.80 11.62
CA TYR A 371 -17.32 -3.96 10.86
C TYR A 371 -16.24 -4.51 9.93
N LEU A 372 -15.24 -3.72 9.54
CA LEU A 372 -14.10 -4.20 8.75
C LEU A 372 -13.34 -5.33 9.46
N ALA A 373 -13.20 -5.24 10.78
CA ALA A 373 -12.59 -6.30 11.59
C ALA A 373 -13.62 -7.26 12.20
N TYR A 374 -14.84 -6.76 12.53
CA TYR A 374 -15.87 -7.56 13.18
C TYR A 374 -16.53 -8.58 12.23
N ARG A 375 -16.61 -8.28 10.93
CA ARG A 375 -17.15 -9.18 9.89
C ARG A 375 -16.11 -9.47 8.80
N PRO A 376 -14.97 -10.11 9.15
CA PRO A 376 -13.89 -10.37 8.18
C PRO A 376 -14.38 -11.30 7.05
N GLY A 377 -13.82 -11.08 5.85
CA GLY A 377 -14.12 -11.92 4.68
C GLY A 377 -15.46 -11.65 4.00
N VAL A 378 -16.22 -10.67 4.47
CA VAL A 378 -17.47 -10.23 3.81
C VAL A 378 -17.16 -8.99 2.96
N PRO A 379 -17.64 -8.89 1.70
CA PRO A 379 -17.49 -7.69 0.90
C PRO A 379 -18.31 -6.55 1.51
N LEU A 380 -17.63 -5.60 2.15
CA LEU A 380 -18.27 -4.48 2.86
C LEU A 380 -18.23 -3.15 2.09
N ALA A 381 -17.45 -3.02 1.03
CA ALA A 381 -17.45 -1.82 0.19
C ALA A 381 -18.70 -1.82 -0.71
N ALA A 382 -19.72 -1.04 -0.36
CA ALA A 382 -20.95 -0.91 -1.14
C ALA A 382 -20.77 0.02 -2.33
N ALA A 383 -20.09 1.16 -2.13
CA ALA A 383 -19.76 2.11 -3.18
C ALA A 383 -18.39 2.75 -2.91
N VAL A 384 -17.66 3.02 -3.98
CA VAL A 384 -16.31 3.62 -3.91
C VAL A 384 -16.24 4.79 -4.88
N TRP A 385 -15.88 5.96 -4.38
CA TRP A 385 -15.55 7.12 -5.19
C TRP A 385 -14.04 7.28 -5.26
N GLN A 386 -13.55 7.56 -6.46
CA GLN A 386 -12.17 7.89 -6.72
C GLN A 386 -12.11 9.21 -7.47
N ALA A 387 -11.39 10.17 -6.93
CA ALA A 387 -11.32 11.53 -7.47
C ALA A 387 -12.71 12.16 -7.75
N GLY A 388 -13.66 11.90 -6.86
CA GLY A 388 -15.02 12.46 -6.94
C GLY A 388 -16.02 11.67 -7.78
N GLU A 389 -15.55 10.73 -8.59
CA GLU A 389 -16.41 9.90 -9.44
C GLU A 389 -16.75 8.55 -8.78
N LEU A 390 -17.98 8.08 -8.91
CA LEU A 390 -18.37 6.75 -8.47
C LEU A 390 -17.70 5.71 -9.36
N ALA A 391 -16.61 5.12 -8.85
CA ALA A 391 -15.71 4.26 -9.62
C ALA A 391 -16.04 2.75 -9.46
N ALA A 392 -16.67 2.35 -8.35
CA ALA A 392 -17.08 0.97 -8.15
C ALA A 392 -18.31 0.88 -7.24
N GLY A 393 -19.07 -0.23 -7.37
CA GLY A 393 -20.28 -0.47 -6.60
C GLY A 393 -21.46 0.41 -6.99
N ALA A 394 -22.41 0.57 -6.07
CA ALA A 394 -23.56 1.45 -6.23
C ALA A 394 -24.00 2.00 -4.88
N VAL A 395 -24.52 3.22 -4.87
CA VAL A 395 -25.20 3.77 -3.69
C VAL A 395 -26.49 2.96 -3.51
N PRO A 396 -26.70 2.30 -2.36
CA PRO A 396 -27.92 1.53 -2.15
C PRO A 396 -29.15 2.43 -2.25
N VAL A 397 -30.15 2.01 -3.03
CA VAL A 397 -31.48 2.67 -3.08
C VAL A 397 -32.26 2.13 -1.88
N ASN A 398 -32.75 3.04 -1.01
CA ASN A 398 -33.59 2.70 0.14
C ASN A 398 -35.05 2.46 -0.30
#